data_5f873ebc9874997785f3b3ca86044026
#
_entry.id   5f873ebc9874997785f3b3ca86044026
#
_cell.length_a   1.000
_cell.length_b   1.000
_cell.length_c   1.000
_cell.angle_alpha   90.00
_cell.angle_beta   90.00
_cell.angle_gamma   90.00
#
_symmetry.space_group_name_H-M   'P 1'
#
loop_
_entity.id
_entity.type
_entity.pdbx_description
1 polymer ?
#
loop_
_entity_poly.entity_id
_entity_poly.type
_entity_poly.pdbx_seq_one_letter_code
_entity_poly.pdbx_strand_id
1 'polypeptide(L)'
;MHALRALKRRYYVPSPEDPLPLRLWRSVTRRHVPAFPRTVQIQTQTGCNGACIFCPYPDTVESQPKGFMSKELFDQILDEIARHGVRRISPYLMNEPFLDPGIIDKMAAIKQKIPGARLVVTTNGSRLTPQVADRLIAADVLHALYISFQGVEKAPYEATMRGSLVFEKTMENVTALIEKWKAAGGRQRFKIVVTMVGTNRIDVPKALAFWREKGVESQWTALENRGGNIAIASDLAPNDHPMKHFAACTRLFKQAYILFNGDMVLCCTDYRRQVVLGNVAGSSITEVWNSEKAVAIRRLFSEGLINQIPLCRTCEISDTDGEEEFN
;
A
#
# COMPACT_ATOMS: atom_id res chain seq x y z
N MET A 1 20.54 1.27 25.88
CA MET A 1 19.20 0.78 25.51
C MET A 1 18.83 1.08 24.06
N HIS A 2 19.14 2.26 23.49
CA HIS A 2 18.84 2.59 22.07
C HIS A 2 19.47 1.64 21.06
N ALA A 3 20.76 1.27 21.23
CA ALA A 3 21.45 0.37 20.30
C ALA A 3 20.82 -1.04 20.23
N LEU A 4 20.38 -1.59 21.37
CA LEU A 4 19.69 -2.89 21.42
C LEU A 4 18.28 -2.84 20.80
N ARG A 5 17.59 -1.69 20.90
CA ARG A 5 16.30 -1.49 20.21
C ARG A 5 16.49 -1.40 18.70
N ALA A 6 17.55 -0.74 18.22
CA ALA A 6 17.87 -0.66 16.79
C ALA A 6 18.23 -2.04 16.21
N LEU A 7 18.95 -2.90 16.95
CA LEU A 7 19.27 -4.27 16.53
C LEU A 7 18.01 -5.16 16.45
N LYS A 8 17.05 -5.03 17.37
CA LYS A 8 15.79 -5.77 17.34
C LYS A 8 14.86 -5.39 16.17
N ARG A 9 15.14 -4.30 15.45
CA ARG A 9 14.38 -3.88 14.26
C ARG A 9 14.87 -4.53 12.96
N ARG A 10 16.09 -5.11 12.95
CA ARG A 10 16.65 -5.77 11.75
C ARG A 10 16.11 -7.19 11.61
N TYR A 11 15.72 -7.54 10.40
CA TYR A 11 15.34 -8.91 10.07
C TYR A 11 16.57 -9.79 9.92
N TYR A 12 16.43 -11.06 10.30
CA TYR A 12 17.44 -12.08 10.07
C TYR A 12 17.03 -12.97 8.90
N VAL A 13 17.91 -13.04 7.91
CA VAL A 13 17.82 -13.98 6.80
C VAL A 13 19.04 -14.90 6.92
N PRO A 14 18.86 -16.20 7.23
CA PRO A 14 19.97 -17.13 7.39
C PRO A 14 20.85 -17.20 6.14
N SER A 15 22.18 -17.20 6.32
CA SER A 15 23.14 -17.51 5.28
C SER A 15 23.89 -18.81 5.65
N PRO A 16 24.06 -19.75 4.70
CA PRO A 16 24.90 -20.92 4.91
C PRO A 16 26.36 -20.55 5.24
N GLU A 17 26.82 -19.41 4.73
CA GLU A 17 28.18 -18.90 4.90
C GLU A 17 28.43 -18.22 6.25
N ASP A 18 27.36 -17.86 7.00
CA ASP A 18 27.51 -17.26 8.32
C ASP A 18 28.12 -18.29 9.30
N PRO A 19 29.19 -17.95 10.04
CA PRO A 19 29.71 -18.78 11.13
C PRO A 19 28.64 -19.10 12.18
N LEU A 20 28.64 -20.31 12.73
CA LEU A 20 27.66 -20.79 13.69
C LEU A 20 27.39 -19.81 14.86
N PRO A 21 28.40 -19.22 15.52
CA PRO A 21 28.15 -18.25 16.60
C PRO A 21 27.39 -17.01 16.12
N LEU A 22 27.69 -16.52 14.93
CA LEU A 22 27.01 -15.35 14.33
C LEU A 22 25.56 -15.67 13.98
N ARG A 23 25.31 -16.87 13.44
CA ARG A 23 23.95 -17.37 13.15
C ARG A 23 23.11 -17.43 14.41
N LEU A 24 23.63 -18.01 15.48
CA LEU A 24 22.95 -18.10 16.77
C LEU A 24 22.67 -16.72 17.36
N TRP A 25 23.67 -15.83 17.38
CA TRP A 25 23.49 -14.46 17.88
C TRP A 25 22.43 -13.68 17.09
N ARG A 26 22.48 -13.73 15.75
CA ARG A 26 21.50 -13.06 14.87
C ARG A 26 20.11 -13.66 15.04
N SER A 27 19.96 -14.97 15.20
CA SER A 27 18.66 -15.63 15.38
C SER A 27 17.94 -15.20 16.66
N VAL A 28 18.69 -14.88 17.72
CA VAL A 28 18.12 -14.43 19.00
C VAL A 28 17.88 -12.93 19.03
N THR A 29 18.71 -12.15 18.34
CA THR A 29 18.68 -10.67 18.42
C THR A 29 17.87 -9.99 17.34
N ARG A 30 17.53 -10.67 16.22
CA ARG A 30 16.82 -10.11 15.08
C ARG A 30 15.43 -10.71 14.90
N ARG A 31 14.56 -10.04 14.16
CA ARG A 31 13.23 -10.56 13.80
C ARG A 31 13.36 -11.61 12.68
N HIS A 32 12.64 -12.70 12.77
CA HIS A 32 12.55 -13.68 11.70
C HIS A 32 11.59 -13.24 10.61
N VAL A 33 11.94 -13.53 9.36
CA VAL A 33 11.03 -13.41 8.23
C VAL A 33 9.93 -14.47 8.41
N PRO A 34 8.65 -14.10 8.35
CA PRO A 34 7.58 -15.10 8.46
C PRO A 34 7.60 -16.04 7.25
N ALA A 35 7.22 -17.30 7.44
CA ALA A 35 7.14 -18.31 6.38
C ALA A 35 6.08 -17.95 5.30
N PHE A 36 5.10 -17.13 5.68
CA PHE A 36 4.06 -16.57 4.81
C PHE A 36 3.90 -15.07 5.06
N PRO A 37 3.60 -14.23 4.06
CA PRO A 37 3.45 -12.78 4.25
C PRO A 37 2.33 -12.46 5.23
N ARG A 38 2.55 -11.45 6.08
CA ARG A 38 1.54 -10.98 7.05
C ARG A 38 0.49 -10.07 6.42
N THR A 39 0.82 -9.46 5.31
CA THR A 39 -0.04 -8.58 4.53
C THR A 39 0.04 -8.98 3.07
N VAL A 40 -1.11 -9.09 2.41
CA VAL A 40 -1.17 -9.34 0.97
C VAL A 40 -1.96 -8.20 0.31
N GLN A 41 -1.37 -7.60 -0.72
CA GLN A 41 -2.03 -6.64 -1.59
C GLN A 41 -2.25 -7.29 -2.95
N ILE A 42 -3.46 -7.18 -3.48
CA ILE A 42 -3.89 -7.86 -4.69
C ILE A 42 -4.43 -6.82 -5.68
N GLN A 43 -3.75 -6.63 -6.80
CA GLN A 43 -4.24 -5.79 -7.88
C GLN A 43 -5.35 -6.51 -8.64
N THR A 44 -6.60 -6.16 -8.41
CA THR A 44 -7.74 -6.81 -9.09
C THR A 44 -7.93 -6.36 -10.52
N GLN A 45 -7.40 -5.18 -10.87
CA GLN A 45 -7.40 -4.60 -12.21
C GLN A 45 -6.32 -3.51 -12.31
N THR A 46 -5.96 -3.07 -13.52
CA THR A 46 -4.80 -2.18 -13.75
C THR A 46 -5.16 -0.70 -13.91
N GLY A 47 -6.43 -0.32 -13.99
CA GLY A 47 -6.86 1.05 -14.30
C GLY A 47 -6.77 2.00 -13.10
N CYS A 48 -6.42 3.24 -13.37
CA CYS A 48 -6.62 4.38 -12.49
C CYS A 48 -7.08 5.59 -13.32
N ASN A 49 -8.04 6.35 -12.83
CA ASN A 49 -8.51 7.56 -13.49
C ASN A 49 -7.81 8.84 -12.99
N GLY A 50 -6.88 8.71 -12.04
CA GLY A 50 -6.03 9.78 -11.55
C GLY A 50 -4.69 9.86 -12.29
N ALA A 51 -4.12 11.06 -12.37
CA ALA A 51 -2.79 11.34 -12.88
C ALA A 51 -2.02 12.21 -11.86
N CYS A 52 -2.03 11.75 -10.59
CA CYS A 52 -1.48 12.49 -9.47
C CYS A 52 0.03 12.70 -9.62
N ILE A 53 0.51 13.91 -9.32
CA ILE A 53 1.93 14.29 -9.51
C ILE A 53 2.91 13.52 -8.62
N PHE A 54 2.42 12.92 -7.54
CA PHE A 54 3.18 12.07 -6.59
C PHE A 54 2.96 10.56 -6.85
N CYS A 55 2.48 10.19 -8.05
CA CYS A 55 2.22 8.79 -8.41
C CYS A 55 2.85 8.46 -9.77
N PRO A 56 3.60 7.35 -9.88
CA PRO A 56 4.21 6.95 -11.16
C PRO A 56 3.22 6.40 -12.18
N TYR A 57 1.97 6.15 -11.80
CA TYR A 57 0.98 5.49 -12.67
C TYR A 57 0.86 6.13 -14.05
N PRO A 58 0.70 7.47 -14.18
CA PRO A 58 0.55 8.11 -15.50
C PRO A 58 1.73 7.84 -16.44
N ASP A 59 2.95 7.81 -15.89
CA ASP A 59 4.19 7.67 -16.66
C ASP A 59 4.55 6.21 -16.96
N THR A 60 3.82 5.25 -16.37
CA THR A 60 4.16 3.83 -16.49
C THR A 60 3.06 2.99 -17.11
N VAL A 61 1.80 3.46 -17.09
CA VAL A 61 0.64 2.66 -17.47
C VAL A 61 0.66 2.17 -18.92
N GLU A 62 1.22 2.97 -19.85
CA GLU A 62 1.25 2.59 -21.26
C GLU A 62 2.27 1.47 -21.56
N SER A 63 3.30 1.34 -20.73
CA SER A 63 4.33 0.30 -20.88
C SER A 63 4.02 -0.98 -20.09
N GLN A 64 2.88 -1.04 -19.38
CA GLN A 64 2.52 -2.18 -18.54
C GLN A 64 1.35 -2.97 -19.15
N PRO A 65 1.30 -4.30 -18.95
CA PRO A 65 0.14 -5.10 -19.28
C PRO A 65 -1.13 -4.56 -18.61
N LYS A 66 -2.24 -4.54 -19.34
CA LYS A 66 -3.54 -4.07 -18.86
C LYS A 66 -4.53 -5.23 -18.76
N GLY A 67 -5.40 -5.21 -17.75
CA GLY A 67 -6.44 -6.23 -17.60
C GLY A 67 -7.04 -6.32 -16.22
N PHE A 68 -7.84 -7.37 -16.05
CA PHE A 68 -8.47 -7.77 -14.80
C PHE A 68 -7.89 -9.11 -14.34
N MET A 69 -7.80 -9.31 -13.04
CA MET A 69 -7.48 -10.61 -12.47
C MET A 69 -8.63 -11.58 -12.75
N SER A 70 -8.31 -12.77 -13.24
CA SER A 70 -9.33 -13.80 -13.46
C SER A 70 -9.92 -14.27 -12.12
N LYS A 71 -11.14 -14.77 -12.17
CA LYS A 71 -11.81 -15.29 -10.98
C LYS A 71 -11.04 -16.49 -10.41
N GLU A 72 -10.55 -17.37 -11.26
CA GLU A 72 -9.80 -18.57 -10.90
C GLU A 72 -8.52 -18.22 -10.13
N LEU A 73 -7.75 -17.25 -10.64
CA LEU A 73 -6.54 -16.78 -9.97
C LEU A 73 -6.86 -16.09 -8.63
N PHE A 74 -7.91 -15.28 -8.59
CA PHE A 74 -8.35 -14.64 -7.36
C PHE A 74 -8.75 -15.66 -6.31
N ASP A 75 -9.55 -16.66 -6.68
CA ASP A 75 -9.98 -17.74 -5.78
C ASP A 75 -8.80 -18.58 -5.28
N GLN A 76 -7.86 -18.93 -6.17
CA GLN A 76 -6.62 -19.64 -5.81
C GLN A 76 -5.80 -18.86 -4.76
N ILE A 77 -5.62 -17.56 -4.96
CA ILE A 77 -4.92 -16.68 -4.01
C ILE A 77 -5.65 -16.67 -2.65
N LEU A 78 -6.98 -16.54 -2.65
CA LEU A 78 -7.75 -16.54 -1.42
C LEU A 78 -7.71 -17.88 -0.69
N ASP A 79 -7.71 -19.00 -1.43
CA ASP A 79 -7.61 -20.35 -0.85
C ASP A 79 -6.28 -20.53 -0.11
N GLU A 80 -5.20 -20.07 -0.68
CA GLU A 80 -3.90 -20.15 -0.03
C GLU A 80 -3.82 -19.24 1.19
N ILE A 81 -4.28 -17.99 1.06
CA ILE A 81 -4.32 -17.05 2.19
C ILE A 81 -5.17 -17.59 3.35
N ALA A 82 -6.30 -18.23 3.05
CA ALA A 82 -7.16 -18.80 4.08
C ALA A 82 -6.49 -19.94 4.86
N ARG A 83 -5.66 -20.76 4.19
CA ARG A 83 -4.91 -21.85 4.84
C ARG A 83 -3.81 -21.35 5.78
N HIS A 84 -3.14 -20.25 5.42
CA HIS A 84 -2.01 -19.72 6.20
C HIS A 84 -2.42 -18.64 7.21
N GLY A 85 -3.49 -17.92 6.91
CA GLY A 85 -3.89 -16.74 7.65
C GLY A 85 -3.00 -15.52 7.37
N VAL A 86 -3.62 -14.35 7.34
CA VAL A 86 -2.90 -13.07 7.20
C VAL A 86 -3.49 -12.04 8.16
N ARG A 87 -2.70 -11.03 8.51
CA ARG A 87 -3.18 -9.94 9.35
C ARG A 87 -4.03 -8.95 8.56
N ARG A 88 -3.65 -8.69 7.29
CA ARG A 88 -4.29 -7.69 6.43
C ARG A 88 -4.33 -8.16 4.98
N ILE A 89 -5.46 -7.88 4.33
CA ILE A 89 -5.64 -8.00 2.89
C ILE A 89 -6.07 -6.65 2.33
N SER A 90 -5.54 -6.30 1.16
CA SER A 90 -5.93 -5.10 0.43
C SER A 90 -6.15 -5.45 -1.03
N PRO A 91 -7.42 -5.47 -1.53
CA PRO A 91 -7.72 -5.81 -2.92
C PRO A 91 -7.49 -4.63 -3.87
N TYR A 92 -6.35 -3.98 -3.72
CA TYR A 92 -5.83 -2.94 -4.59
C TYR A 92 -4.31 -2.89 -4.46
N LEU A 93 -3.63 -2.31 -5.44
CA LEU A 93 -2.18 -2.10 -5.41
C LEU A 93 -1.80 -0.82 -6.16
N MET A 94 -1.62 -0.86 -7.48
CA MET A 94 -1.22 0.26 -8.32
C MET A 94 -2.38 0.73 -9.21
N ASN A 95 -3.59 0.82 -8.65
CA ASN A 95 -4.83 1.07 -9.37
C ASN A 95 -5.84 1.84 -8.51
N GLU A 96 -6.92 2.31 -9.14
CA GLU A 96 -8.11 2.76 -8.40
C GLU A 96 -9.09 1.58 -8.23
N PRO A 97 -9.30 1.06 -7.02
CA PRO A 97 -10.09 -0.15 -6.82
C PRO A 97 -11.54 -0.04 -7.29
N PHE A 98 -12.18 1.12 -7.13
CA PHE A 98 -13.58 1.32 -7.53
C PHE A 98 -13.79 1.52 -9.04
N LEU A 99 -12.75 1.38 -9.85
CA LEU A 99 -12.89 1.14 -11.29
C LEU A 99 -13.14 -0.33 -11.64
N ASP A 100 -12.95 -1.24 -10.68
CA ASP A 100 -13.36 -2.65 -10.82
C ASP A 100 -14.85 -2.77 -10.43
N PRO A 101 -15.77 -3.06 -11.37
CA PRO A 101 -17.22 -3.14 -11.06
C PRO A 101 -17.54 -4.23 -10.02
N GLY A 102 -16.71 -5.27 -9.95
CA GLY A 102 -16.85 -6.39 -9.01
C GLY A 102 -16.10 -6.22 -7.69
N ILE A 103 -15.53 -5.04 -7.39
CA ILE A 103 -14.66 -4.88 -6.23
C ILE A 103 -15.37 -5.16 -4.90
N ILE A 104 -16.60 -4.73 -4.74
CA ILE A 104 -17.37 -4.95 -3.50
C ILE A 104 -17.66 -6.45 -3.30
N ASP A 105 -17.99 -7.16 -4.37
CA ASP A 105 -18.23 -8.60 -4.34
C ASP A 105 -16.94 -9.37 -4.02
N LYS A 106 -15.79 -8.93 -4.57
CA LYS A 106 -14.46 -9.44 -4.20
C LYS A 106 -14.13 -9.19 -2.72
N MET A 107 -14.46 -8.01 -2.20
CA MET A 107 -14.32 -7.71 -0.76
C MET A 107 -15.18 -8.63 0.10
N ALA A 108 -16.42 -8.90 -0.32
CA ALA A 108 -17.31 -9.82 0.38
C ALA A 108 -16.76 -11.27 0.38
N ALA A 109 -16.25 -11.73 -0.77
CA ALA A 109 -15.60 -13.04 -0.88
C ALA A 109 -14.36 -13.16 0.03
N ILE A 110 -13.52 -12.11 0.10
CA ILE A 110 -12.39 -12.07 1.04
C ILE A 110 -12.88 -12.21 2.48
N LYS A 111 -13.88 -11.40 2.87
CA LYS A 111 -14.38 -11.39 4.25
C LYS A 111 -15.03 -12.73 4.63
N GLN A 112 -15.75 -13.35 3.71
CA GLN A 112 -16.36 -14.66 3.90
C GLN A 112 -15.29 -15.75 4.11
N LYS A 113 -14.24 -15.76 3.28
CA LYS A 113 -13.22 -16.81 3.26
C LYS A 113 -12.16 -16.63 4.35
N ILE A 114 -11.88 -15.38 4.71
CA ILE A 114 -10.80 -15.02 5.66
C ILE A 114 -11.33 -13.98 6.68
N PRO A 115 -12.29 -14.36 7.53
CA PRO A 115 -13.02 -13.44 8.43
C PRO A 115 -12.10 -12.74 9.45
N GLY A 116 -10.96 -13.35 9.81
CA GLY A 116 -9.99 -12.79 10.76
C GLY A 116 -9.07 -11.72 10.18
N ALA A 117 -8.99 -11.58 8.85
CA ALA A 117 -8.12 -10.58 8.24
C ALA A 117 -8.75 -9.18 8.29
N ARG A 118 -7.89 -8.17 8.50
CA ARG A 118 -8.29 -6.78 8.31
C ARG A 118 -8.36 -6.45 6.83
N LEU A 119 -9.56 -6.24 6.32
CA LEU A 119 -9.76 -5.81 4.94
C LEU A 119 -9.65 -4.29 4.85
N VAL A 120 -8.63 -3.80 4.14
CA VAL A 120 -8.31 -2.38 4.03
C VAL A 120 -8.23 -1.98 2.56
N VAL A 121 -8.90 -0.88 2.22
CA VAL A 121 -8.90 -0.33 0.85
C VAL A 121 -8.49 1.13 0.88
N THR A 122 -7.67 1.53 -0.13
CA THR A 122 -7.39 2.94 -0.40
C THR A 122 -7.96 3.30 -1.77
N THR A 123 -8.60 4.45 -1.86
CA THR A 123 -9.24 4.98 -3.07
C THR A 123 -8.97 6.47 -3.22
N ASN A 124 -9.04 6.99 -4.43
CA ASN A 124 -9.03 8.43 -4.68
C ASN A 124 -10.40 9.10 -4.44
N GLY A 125 -11.42 8.33 -4.09
CA GLY A 125 -12.75 8.82 -3.72
C GLY A 125 -13.66 9.21 -4.88
N SER A 126 -13.14 9.38 -6.09
CA SER A 126 -13.91 9.90 -7.23
C SER A 126 -15.06 8.99 -7.69
N ARG A 127 -14.96 7.69 -7.40
CA ARG A 127 -15.96 6.68 -7.76
C ARG A 127 -16.85 6.26 -6.59
N LEU A 128 -16.75 6.91 -5.45
CA LEU A 128 -17.63 6.68 -4.29
C LEU A 128 -18.99 7.37 -4.49
N THR A 129 -19.65 7.09 -5.63
CA THR A 129 -21.00 7.61 -5.91
C THR A 129 -21.98 7.19 -4.82
N PRO A 130 -23.14 7.87 -4.68
CA PRO A 130 -24.16 7.48 -3.69
C PRO A 130 -24.53 6.01 -3.73
N GLN A 131 -24.61 5.40 -4.93
CA GLN A 131 -24.92 3.97 -5.12
C GLN A 131 -23.78 3.07 -4.65
N VAL A 132 -22.52 3.44 -4.93
CA VAL A 132 -21.35 2.71 -4.45
C VAL A 132 -21.25 2.81 -2.93
N ALA A 133 -21.51 3.98 -2.36
CA ALA A 133 -21.54 4.22 -0.92
C ALA A 133 -22.58 3.31 -0.22
N ASP A 134 -23.81 3.26 -0.77
CA ASP A 134 -24.89 2.41 -0.22
C ASP A 134 -24.50 0.92 -0.25
N ARG A 135 -23.97 0.43 -1.38
CA ARG A 135 -23.49 -0.96 -1.50
C ARG A 135 -22.35 -1.26 -0.53
N LEU A 136 -21.39 -0.35 -0.38
CA LEU A 136 -20.24 -0.52 0.49
C LEU A 136 -20.64 -0.58 1.97
N ILE A 137 -21.56 0.31 2.39
CA ILE A 137 -22.09 0.34 3.75
C ILE A 137 -22.93 -0.92 4.03
N ALA A 138 -23.78 -1.32 3.08
CA ALA A 138 -24.60 -2.52 3.21
C ALA A 138 -23.75 -3.79 3.30
N ALA A 139 -22.66 -3.88 2.55
CA ALA A 139 -21.76 -5.04 2.58
C ALA A 139 -21.05 -5.22 3.93
N ASP A 140 -20.70 -4.12 4.63
CA ASP A 140 -20.09 -4.08 5.97
C ASP A 140 -18.86 -5.00 6.14
N VAL A 141 -18.01 -5.04 5.14
CA VAL A 141 -16.89 -5.99 5.05
C VAL A 141 -15.54 -5.37 5.37
N LEU A 142 -15.46 -4.03 5.35
CA LEU A 142 -14.21 -3.31 5.56
C LEU A 142 -13.82 -3.26 7.04
N HIS A 143 -12.52 -3.27 7.30
CA HIS A 143 -11.94 -2.80 8.54
C HIS A 143 -11.66 -1.28 8.47
N ALA A 144 -11.14 -0.81 7.33
CA ALA A 144 -10.89 0.60 7.08
C ALA A 144 -10.95 0.96 5.59
N LEU A 145 -11.51 2.13 5.30
CA LEU A 145 -11.45 2.79 4.00
C LEU A 145 -10.56 4.02 4.12
N TYR A 146 -9.44 4.01 3.40
CA TYR A 146 -8.58 5.17 3.25
C TYR A 146 -8.97 5.94 1.99
N ILE A 147 -9.18 7.23 2.12
CA ILE A 147 -9.54 8.11 1.01
C ILE A 147 -8.38 9.09 0.78
N SER A 148 -7.70 8.95 -0.35
CA SER A 148 -6.65 9.89 -0.75
C SER A 148 -7.29 11.20 -1.22
N PHE A 149 -7.10 12.27 -0.44
CA PHE A 149 -7.66 13.57 -0.74
C PHE A 149 -6.64 14.68 -0.44
N GLN A 150 -6.12 15.31 -1.48
CA GLN A 150 -4.98 16.22 -1.40
C GLN A 150 -5.42 17.66 -1.17
N GLY A 151 -5.38 18.10 0.08
CA GLY A 151 -5.89 19.41 0.49
C GLY A 151 -7.40 19.46 0.65
N VAL A 152 -7.98 20.64 0.77
CA VAL A 152 -9.43 20.88 0.94
C VAL A 152 -9.92 22.08 0.10
N GLU A 153 -9.11 22.50 -0.85
CA GLU A 153 -9.38 23.57 -1.78
C GLU A 153 -9.19 23.10 -3.21
N LYS A 154 -9.96 23.66 -4.14
CA LYS A 154 -9.95 23.28 -5.56
C LYS A 154 -8.56 23.37 -6.19
N ALA A 155 -7.92 24.53 -6.07
CA ALA A 155 -6.67 24.79 -6.77
C ALA A 155 -5.54 23.82 -6.35
N PRO A 156 -5.20 23.60 -5.05
CA PRO A 156 -4.20 22.62 -4.66
C PRO A 156 -4.61 21.18 -4.94
N TYR A 157 -5.90 20.83 -4.83
CA TYR A 157 -6.39 19.51 -5.17
C TYR A 157 -6.17 19.18 -6.66
N GLU A 158 -6.67 20.02 -7.56
CA GLU A 158 -6.57 19.77 -9.01
C GLU A 158 -5.17 19.98 -9.58
N ALA A 159 -4.33 20.75 -8.90
CA ALA A 159 -2.91 20.85 -9.25
C ALA A 159 -2.13 19.56 -8.91
N THR A 160 -2.58 18.79 -7.91
CA THR A 160 -1.88 17.61 -7.41
C THR A 160 -2.56 16.29 -7.80
N MET A 161 -3.90 16.22 -7.72
CA MET A 161 -4.69 15.04 -8.08
C MET A 161 -5.30 15.20 -9.47
N ARG A 162 -4.44 15.09 -10.48
CA ARG A 162 -4.76 15.32 -11.89
C ARG A 162 -5.53 14.15 -12.53
N GLY A 163 -5.72 14.23 -13.82
CA GLY A 163 -6.48 13.26 -14.62
C GLY A 163 -7.97 13.57 -14.60
N SER A 164 -8.82 12.57 -14.41
CA SER A 164 -10.28 12.76 -14.34
C SER A 164 -10.77 13.05 -12.90
N LEU A 165 -9.90 13.56 -12.02
CA LEU A 165 -10.23 13.87 -10.63
C LEU A 165 -10.65 15.35 -10.53
N VAL A 166 -11.96 15.58 -10.37
CA VAL A 166 -12.56 16.91 -10.24
C VAL A 166 -12.88 17.15 -8.77
N PHE A 167 -12.41 18.27 -8.23
CA PHE A 167 -12.50 18.58 -6.81
C PHE A 167 -13.95 18.55 -6.29
N GLU A 168 -14.85 19.32 -6.90
CA GLU A 168 -16.23 19.45 -6.44
C GLU A 168 -16.94 18.09 -6.42
N LYS A 169 -16.77 17.31 -7.50
CA LYS A 169 -17.41 16.00 -7.62
C LYS A 169 -16.87 14.98 -6.62
N THR A 170 -15.55 14.99 -6.39
CA THR A 170 -14.95 14.08 -5.43
C THR A 170 -15.30 14.49 -3.99
N MET A 171 -15.31 15.78 -3.69
CA MET A 171 -15.74 16.31 -2.38
C MET A 171 -17.22 15.95 -2.11
N GLU A 172 -18.10 16.11 -3.08
CA GLU A 172 -19.52 15.72 -2.99
C GLU A 172 -19.63 14.22 -2.65
N ASN A 173 -18.96 13.36 -3.42
CA ASN A 173 -19.00 11.91 -3.22
C ASN A 173 -18.49 11.51 -1.82
N VAL A 174 -17.35 12.06 -1.41
CA VAL A 174 -16.75 11.74 -0.12
C VAL A 174 -17.61 12.25 1.05
N THR A 175 -18.15 13.45 0.94
CA THR A 175 -19.03 14.02 1.98
C THR A 175 -20.33 13.21 2.07
N ALA A 176 -20.96 12.87 0.94
CA ALA A 176 -22.16 12.04 0.93
C ALA A 176 -21.91 10.63 1.54
N LEU A 177 -20.77 10.01 1.24
CA LEU A 177 -20.38 8.76 1.90
C LEU A 177 -20.27 8.93 3.41
N ILE A 178 -19.59 9.99 3.89
CA ILE A 178 -19.42 10.24 5.32
C ILE A 178 -20.75 10.39 6.03
N GLU A 179 -21.69 11.15 5.46
CA GLU A 179 -23.01 11.33 6.05
C GLU A 179 -23.82 10.02 6.10
N LYS A 180 -23.84 9.25 5.01
CA LYS A 180 -24.48 7.93 4.97
C LYS A 180 -23.83 6.95 5.97
N TRP A 181 -22.52 6.94 6.04
CA TRP A 181 -21.75 6.10 6.98
C TRP A 181 -22.09 6.45 8.44
N LYS A 182 -22.16 7.73 8.80
CA LYS A 182 -22.58 8.17 10.14
C LYS A 182 -24.00 7.69 10.46
N ALA A 183 -24.93 7.88 9.54
CA ALA A 183 -26.32 7.45 9.70
C ALA A 183 -26.46 5.93 9.89
N ALA A 184 -25.56 5.15 9.31
CA ALA A 184 -25.53 3.70 9.40
C ALA A 184 -24.78 3.14 10.63
N GLY A 185 -24.32 3.99 11.58
CA GLY A 185 -23.58 3.57 12.76
C GLY A 185 -22.10 3.96 12.79
N GLY A 186 -21.58 4.55 11.71
CA GLY A 186 -20.26 5.15 11.68
C GLY A 186 -19.13 4.15 11.99
N ARG A 187 -18.28 4.48 12.95
CA ARG A 187 -17.11 3.69 13.35
C ARG A 187 -17.43 2.27 13.86
N GLN A 188 -18.66 1.98 14.24
CA GLN A 188 -19.08 0.63 14.61
C GLN A 188 -19.09 -0.32 13.41
N ARG A 189 -19.18 0.23 12.18
CA ARG A 189 -19.10 -0.53 10.93
C ARG A 189 -17.63 -0.70 10.50
N PHE A 190 -17.03 0.38 10.04
CA PHE A 190 -15.63 0.43 9.63
C PHE A 190 -15.06 1.83 9.83
N LYS A 191 -13.75 1.96 9.76
CA LYS A 191 -13.09 3.27 9.84
C LYS A 191 -13.07 3.95 8.47
N ILE A 192 -13.34 5.26 8.44
CA ILE A 192 -12.98 6.13 7.32
C ILE A 192 -11.79 6.99 7.75
N VAL A 193 -10.73 6.95 6.96
CA VAL A 193 -9.52 7.73 7.18
C VAL A 193 -9.21 8.52 5.92
N VAL A 194 -9.27 9.85 6.00
CA VAL A 194 -8.79 10.68 4.88
C VAL A 194 -7.29 10.84 5.02
N THR A 195 -6.58 10.47 3.97
CA THR A 195 -5.12 10.51 3.92
C THR A 195 -4.63 11.44 2.83
N MET A 196 -3.53 12.11 3.08
CA MET A 196 -2.84 12.96 2.11
C MET A 196 -1.34 12.69 2.13
N VAL A 197 -0.69 12.94 1.03
CA VAL A 197 0.78 12.94 0.95
C VAL A 197 1.28 14.32 1.37
N GLY A 198 2.18 14.39 2.33
CA GLY A 198 2.81 15.63 2.75
C GLY A 198 3.66 16.20 1.62
N THR A 199 3.20 17.31 1.05
CA THR A 199 3.92 18.05 -0.01
C THR A 199 3.85 19.54 0.26
N ASN A 200 4.75 20.30 -0.34
CA ASN A 200 4.73 21.77 -0.30
C ASN A 200 3.59 22.41 -1.11
N ARG A 201 2.68 21.61 -1.66
CA ARG A 201 1.55 22.06 -2.50
C ARG A 201 0.23 22.16 -1.74
N ILE A 202 0.19 21.68 -0.51
CA ILE A 202 -1.03 21.67 0.32
C ILE A 202 -0.77 22.16 1.73
N ASP A 203 -1.76 22.77 2.33
CA ASP A 203 -1.80 23.06 3.77
C ASP A 203 -2.28 21.83 4.54
N VAL A 204 -1.33 21.01 5.00
CA VAL A 204 -1.62 19.77 5.74
C VAL A 204 -2.39 20.03 7.03
N PRO A 205 -1.99 20.97 7.91
CA PRO A 205 -2.74 21.29 9.14
C PRO A 205 -4.19 21.66 8.89
N LYS A 206 -4.45 22.52 7.90
CA LYS A 206 -5.79 22.95 7.52
C LYS A 206 -6.63 21.75 7.03
N ALA A 207 -6.06 20.91 6.18
CA ALA A 207 -6.76 19.76 5.66
C ALA A 207 -7.07 18.72 6.74
N LEU A 208 -6.15 18.45 7.67
CA LEU A 208 -6.39 17.56 8.81
C LEU A 208 -7.51 18.08 9.72
N ALA A 209 -7.54 19.40 10.02
CA ALA A 209 -8.58 20.02 10.83
C ALA A 209 -9.96 19.87 10.17
N PHE A 210 -10.07 20.19 8.87
CA PHE A 210 -11.32 20.09 8.12
C PHE A 210 -11.94 18.68 8.19
N TRP A 211 -11.15 17.62 7.95
CA TRP A 211 -11.68 16.25 7.97
C TRP A 211 -12.05 15.79 9.38
N ARG A 212 -11.32 16.24 10.41
CA ARG A 212 -11.70 15.98 11.81
C ARG A 212 -13.03 16.63 12.17
N GLU A 213 -13.30 17.85 11.70
CA GLU A 213 -14.60 18.52 11.86
C GLU A 213 -15.72 17.76 11.14
N LYS A 214 -15.42 17.11 10.01
CA LYS A 214 -16.35 16.20 9.34
C LYS A 214 -16.55 14.88 10.10
N GLY A 215 -15.89 14.65 11.23
CA GLY A 215 -16.08 13.49 12.12
C GLY A 215 -15.40 12.21 11.64
N VAL A 216 -14.42 12.30 10.75
CA VAL A 216 -13.59 11.16 10.29
C VAL A 216 -12.15 11.31 10.75
N GLU A 217 -11.43 10.19 10.78
CA GLU A 217 -9.99 10.23 11.03
C GLU A 217 -9.28 10.90 9.83
N SER A 218 -8.21 11.61 10.11
CA SER A 218 -7.36 12.21 9.08
C SER A 218 -5.89 12.06 9.42
N GLN A 219 -5.08 11.79 8.42
CA GLN A 219 -3.63 11.65 8.56
C GLN A 219 -2.90 12.12 7.31
N TRP A 220 -1.62 12.38 7.44
CA TRP A 220 -0.74 12.56 6.31
C TRP A 220 0.36 11.50 6.32
N THR A 221 0.92 11.22 5.16
CA THR A 221 2.02 10.28 4.97
C THR A 221 3.21 11.01 4.35
N ALA A 222 4.40 10.53 4.65
CA ALA A 222 5.61 11.02 4.02
C ALA A 222 5.55 10.87 2.50
N LEU A 223 6.14 11.82 1.78
CA LEU A 223 6.32 11.73 0.34
C LEU A 223 7.39 10.66 0.05
N GLU A 224 7.08 9.73 -0.82
CA GLU A 224 8.03 8.75 -1.36
C GLU A 224 8.29 9.03 -2.84
N ASN A 225 9.54 8.93 -3.30
CA ASN A 225 9.87 8.99 -4.74
C ASN A 225 9.47 7.69 -5.49
N ARG A 226 8.80 6.76 -4.79
CA ARG A 226 8.30 5.48 -5.34
C ARG A 226 9.39 4.66 -6.04
N GLY A 227 10.54 4.50 -5.36
CA GLY A 227 11.68 3.75 -5.91
C GLY A 227 12.37 4.46 -7.08
N GLY A 228 12.38 5.79 -7.07
CA GLY A 228 12.95 6.61 -8.13
C GLY A 228 12.03 6.83 -9.34
N ASN A 229 10.76 6.40 -9.25
CA ASN A 229 9.80 6.55 -10.36
C ASN A 229 9.11 7.92 -10.40
N ILE A 230 9.35 8.82 -9.42
CA ILE A 230 8.84 10.20 -9.40
C ILE A 230 10.04 11.16 -9.47
N ALA A 231 10.33 11.66 -10.65
CA ALA A 231 11.50 12.53 -10.89
C ALA A 231 11.45 13.85 -10.10
N ILE A 232 10.25 14.41 -9.90
CA ILE A 232 10.04 15.70 -9.22
C ILE A 232 9.83 15.57 -7.71
N ALA A 233 10.11 14.40 -7.10
CA ALA A 233 9.83 14.18 -5.68
C ALA A 233 10.53 15.21 -4.78
N SER A 234 11.77 15.58 -5.08
CA SER A 234 12.50 16.60 -4.33
C SER A 234 11.86 17.98 -4.39
N ASP A 235 11.25 18.34 -5.53
CA ASP A 235 10.56 19.63 -5.72
C ASP A 235 9.20 19.69 -5.02
N LEU A 236 8.65 18.52 -4.68
CA LEU A 236 7.38 18.37 -3.97
C LEU A 236 7.57 18.24 -2.46
N ALA A 237 8.77 17.90 -2.00
CA ALA A 237 9.03 17.69 -0.58
C ALA A 237 8.79 19.00 0.20
N PRO A 238 8.22 18.93 1.42
CA PRO A 238 8.18 20.08 2.31
C PRO A 238 9.62 20.56 2.63
N ASN A 239 9.79 21.87 2.81
CA ASN A 239 11.12 22.47 3.02
C ASN A 239 11.81 21.95 4.29
N ASP A 240 11.04 21.61 5.31
CA ASP A 240 11.45 21.05 6.61
C ASP A 240 11.59 19.52 6.62
N HIS A 241 11.18 18.85 5.54
CA HIS A 241 11.21 17.39 5.39
C HIS A 241 11.88 16.96 4.07
N PRO A 242 13.21 17.12 3.92
CA PRO A 242 13.92 16.78 2.68
C PRO A 242 13.86 15.27 2.39
N MET A 243 14.03 14.91 1.12
CA MET A 243 14.10 13.52 0.70
C MET A 243 15.36 12.84 1.22
N LYS A 244 15.22 11.64 1.77
CA LYS A 244 16.32 10.81 2.29
C LYS A 244 16.18 9.37 1.80
N HIS A 245 17.29 8.68 1.63
CA HIS A 245 17.31 7.26 1.25
C HIS A 245 16.56 6.40 2.28
N PHE A 246 15.60 5.57 1.81
CA PHE A 246 14.73 4.79 2.69
C PHE A 246 15.36 3.46 3.10
N ALA A 247 16.37 3.51 3.95
CA ALA A 247 17.09 2.34 4.46
C ALA A 247 16.34 1.52 5.53
N ALA A 248 15.31 2.08 6.17
CA ALA A 248 14.60 1.44 7.28
C ALA A 248 13.36 0.63 6.87
N CYS A 249 13.17 0.38 5.57
CA CYS A 249 12.00 -0.31 5.03
C CYS A 249 11.86 -1.74 5.55
N THR A 250 10.64 -2.11 5.99
CA THR A 250 10.32 -3.48 6.44
C THR A 250 9.34 -4.20 5.50
N ARG A 251 8.90 -3.56 4.43
CA ARG A 251 7.87 -4.07 3.51
C ARG A 251 8.23 -5.43 2.91
N LEU A 252 9.46 -5.59 2.41
CA LEU A 252 9.94 -6.83 1.77
C LEU A 252 10.02 -8.04 2.72
N PHE A 253 9.93 -7.82 4.04
CA PHE A 253 9.95 -8.87 5.05
C PHE A 253 8.56 -9.28 5.55
N LYS A 254 7.52 -8.53 5.21
CA LYS A 254 6.17 -8.73 5.78
C LYS A 254 5.05 -8.74 4.75
N GLN A 255 5.26 -8.16 3.55
CA GLN A 255 4.18 -7.86 2.61
C GLN A 255 4.44 -8.48 1.25
N ALA A 256 3.41 -9.11 0.68
CA ALA A 256 3.38 -9.59 -0.70
C ALA A 256 2.51 -8.68 -1.57
N TYR A 257 2.92 -8.48 -2.81
CA TYR A 257 2.30 -7.60 -3.79
C TYR A 257 2.04 -8.39 -5.06
N ILE A 258 0.79 -8.76 -5.30
CA ILE A 258 0.38 -9.63 -6.40
C ILE A 258 -0.38 -8.79 -7.42
N LEU A 259 0.12 -8.77 -8.65
CA LEU A 259 -0.48 -8.07 -9.77
C LEU A 259 -1.62 -8.92 -10.39
N PHE A 260 -2.45 -8.28 -11.22
CA PHE A 260 -3.64 -8.89 -11.80
C PHE A 260 -3.38 -10.19 -12.61
N ASN A 261 -2.16 -10.34 -13.15
CA ASN A 261 -1.72 -11.50 -13.93
C ASN A 261 -0.97 -12.57 -13.09
N GLY A 262 -0.94 -12.39 -11.76
CA GLY A 262 -0.27 -13.30 -10.84
C GLY A 262 1.20 -12.97 -10.56
N ASP A 263 1.81 -12.00 -11.24
CA ASP A 263 3.19 -11.61 -10.93
C ASP A 263 3.27 -11.07 -9.49
N MET A 264 4.17 -11.63 -8.69
CA MET A 264 4.51 -11.09 -7.38
C MET A 264 5.72 -10.17 -7.52
N VAL A 265 5.53 -8.87 -7.29
CA VAL A 265 6.60 -7.86 -7.32
C VAL A 265 7.16 -7.60 -5.93
N LEU A 266 8.37 -7.05 -5.88
CA LEU A 266 9.08 -6.81 -4.62
C LEU A 266 8.36 -5.80 -3.71
N CYS A 267 7.78 -4.76 -4.28
CA CYS A 267 7.23 -3.63 -3.54
C CYS A 267 6.00 -3.02 -4.25
N CYS A 268 5.11 -2.39 -3.46
CA CYS A 268 3.98 -1.60 -3.99
C CYS A 268 4.41 -0.38 -4.81
N THR A 269 5.68 -0.03 -4.80
CA THR A 269 6.24 1.08 -5.59
C THR A 269 6.90 0.63 -6.88
N ASP A 270 6.91 -0.67 -7.16
CA ASP A 270 7.54 -1.24 -8.38
C ASP A 270 6.61 -1.15 -9.60
N TYR A 271 6.24 0.07 -9.96
CA TYR A 271 5.36 0.35 -11.10
C TYR A 271 5.94 -0.11 -12.44
N ARG A 272 7.26 -0.24 -12.56
CA ARG A 272 7.95 -0.68 -13.77
C ARG A 272 8.24 -2.18 -13.79
N ARG A 273 7.82 -2.93 -12.76
CA ARG A 273 8.09 -4.37 -12.59
C ARG A 273 9.57 -4.72 -12.70
N GLN A 274 10.43 -3.88 -12.12
CA GLN A 274 11.88 -4.06 -12.14
C GLN A 274 12.32 -5.33 -11.40
N VAL A 275 11.57 -5.72 -10.36
CA VAL A 275 11.88 -6.87 -9.52
C VAL A 275 10.65 -7.76 -9.34
N VAL A 276 10.38 -8.58 -10.35
CA VAL A 276 9.38 -9.66 -10.24
C VAL A 276 10.01 -10.84 -9.53
N LEU A 277 9.43 -11.28 -8.42
CA LEU A 277 9.92 -12.40 -7.61
C LEU A 277 9.54 -13.77 -8.21
N GLY A 278 8.38 -13.84 -8.84
CA GLY A 278 7.80 -15.02 -9.47
C GLY A 278 6.35 -14.76 -9.84
N ASN A 279 5.63 -15.80 -10.29
CA ASN A 279 4.22 -15.71 -10.69
C ASN A 279 3.38 -16.75 -9.95
N VAL A 280 2.34 -16.30 -9.24
CA VAL A 280 1.48 -17.17 -8.41
C VAL A 280 0.39 -17.88 -9.19
N ALA A 281 0.21 -17.62 -10.50
CA ALA A 281 -0.68 -18.41 -11.33
C ALA A 281 -0.09 -19.80 -11.65
N GLY A 282 1.24 -19.90 -11.69
CA GLY A 282 1.96 -21.17 -11.93
C GLY A 282 2.64 -21.75 -10.68
N SER A 283 2.60 -21.04 -9.55
CA SER A 283 3.21 -21.43 -8.28
C SER A 283 2.32 -20.97 -7.11
N SER A 284 2.65 -21.35 -5.89
CA SER A 284 1.98 -20.82 -4.71
C SER A 284 2.60 -19.49 -4.25
N ILE A 285 1.85 -18.72 -3.45
CA ILE A 285 2.38 -17.54 -2.75
C ILE A 285 3.55 -17.95 -1.86
N THR A 286 3.44 -19.10 -1.18
CA THR A 286 4.48 -19.65 -0.31
C THR A 286 5.77 -19.93 -1.06
N GLU A 287 5.70 -20.55 -2.23
CA GLU A 287 6.88 -20.85 -3.07
C GLU A 287 7.55 -19.59 -3.57
N VAL A 288 6.78 -18.62 -4.10
CA VAL A 288 7.33 -17.35 -4.58
C VAL A 288 7.91 -16.53 -3.42
N TRP A 289 7.21 -16.48 -2.28
CA TRP A 289 7.67 -15.77 -1.08
C TRP A 289 8.98 -16.31 -0.53
N ASN A 290 9.20 -17.60 -0.60
CA ASN A 290 10.41 -18.27 -0.09
C ASN A 290 11.39 -18.67 -1.21
N SER A 291 11.19 -18.20 -2.45
CA SER A 291 12.09 -18.48 -3.56
C SER A 291 13.52 -17.99 -3.28
N GLU A 292 14.50 -18.61 -3.89
CA GLU A 292 15.92 -18.22 -3.77
C GLU A 292 16.10 -16.73 -4.08
N LYS A 293 15.43 -16.22 -5.12
CA LYS A 293 15.43 -14.81 -5.50
C LYS A 293 14.93 -13.90 -4.38
N ALA A 294 13.77 -14.23 -3.78
CA ALA A 294 13.18 -13.45 -2.71
C ALA A 294 14.04 -13.47 -1.44
N VAL A 295 14.63 -14.63 -1.12
CA VAL A 295 15.55 -14.81 0.02
C VAL A 295 16.84 -14.04 -0.20
N ALA A 296 17.44 -14.11 -1.39
CA ALA A 296 18.65 -13.37 -1.73
C ALA A 296 18.48 -11.85 -1.61
N ILE A 297 17.37 -11.31 -2.14
CA ILE A 297 17.07 -9.88 -2.04
C ILE A 297 16.91 -9.44 -0.56
N ARG A 298 16.18 -10.21 0.26
CA ARG A 298 16.05 -9.92 1.69
C ARG A 298 17.37 -9.98 2.41
N ARG A 299 18.28 -10.88 2.02
CA ARG A 299 19.63 -10.96 2.58
C ARG A 299 20.42 -9.71 2.25
N LEU A 300 20.49 -9.30 0.98
CA LEU A 300 21.14 -8.04 0.57
C LEU A 300 20.62 -6.86 1.42
N PHE A 301 19.31 -6.75 1.58
CA PHE A 301 18.74 -5.68 2.39
C PHE A 301 19.11 -5.76 3.87
N SER A 302 19.10 -6.96 4.47
CA SER A 302 19.43 -7.17 5.89
C SER A 302 20.92 -6.94 6.20
N GLU A 303 21.78 -7.09 5.21
CA GLU A 303 23.22 -6.84 5.26
C GLU A 303 23.61 -5.39 4.96
N GLY A 304 22.63 -4.54 4.58
CA GLY A 304 22.86 -3.14 4.24
C GLY A 304 23.33 -2.92 2.79
N LEU A 305 23.31 -3.97 1.97
CA LEU A 305 23.71 -3.93 0.55
C LEU A 305 22.53 -3.46 -0.35
N ILE A 306 21.79 -2.46 0.11
CA ILE A 306 20.55 -1.98 -0.52
C ILE A 306 20.80 -1.45 -1.94
N ASN A 307 21.97 -0.88 -2.18
CA ASN A 307 22.37 -0.36 -3.49
C ASN A 307 22.44 -1.44 -4.60
N GLN A 308 22.51 -2.72 -4.22
CA GLN A 308 22.49 -3.84 -5.15
C GLN A 308 21.05 -4.26 -5.55
N ILE A 309 20.03 -3.71 -4.92
CA ILE A 309 18.63 -4.00 -5.23
C ILE A 309 18.11 -2.86 -6.14
N PRO A 310 17.80 -3.13 -7.42
CA PRO A 310 17.50 -2.09 -8.42
C PRO A 310 16.47 -1.05 -7.96
N LEU A 311 15.34 -1.51 -7.42
CA LEU A 311 14.27 -0.64 -6.95
C LEU A 311 14.63 0.13 -5.66
N CYS A 312 15.39 -0.51 -4.75
CA CYS A 312 15.67 0.07 -3.43
C CYS A 312 16.83 1.06 -3.44
N ARG A 313 17.77 0.94 -4.39
CA ARG A 313 18.95 1.83 -4.47
C ARG A 313 18.62 3.29 -4.67
N THR A 314 17.48 3.58 -5.33
CA THR A 314 16.99 4.93 -5.62
C THR A 314 15.77 5.30 -4.81
N CYS A 315 15.35 4.46 -3.86
CA CYS A 315 14.14 4.70 -3.07
C CYS A 315 14.41 5.73 -1.97
N GLU A 316 13.67 6.82 -2.00
CA GLU A 316 13.73 7.90 -1.03
C GLU A 316 12.36 8.21 -0.44
N ILE A 317 12.37 8.72 0.77
CA ILE A 317 11.18 9.18 1.51
C ILE A 317 11.51 10.53 2.14
N SER A 318 10.53 11.42 2.21
CA SER A 318 10.70 12.66 2.95
C SER A 318 10.89 12.35 4.45
N ASP A 319 11.81 13.08 5.08
CA ASP A 319 12.06 12.94 6.50
C ASP A 319 10.79 13.30 7.28
N THR A 320 10.39 12.44 8.19
CA THR A 320 9.33 12.72 9.15
C THR A 320 9.91 12.49 10.53
N ASP A 321 9.72 13.40 11.44
CA ASP A 321 10.18 13.27 12.85
C ASP A 321 9.50 12.11 13.60
N GLY A 322 8.66 11.32 12.93
CA GLY A 322 7.93 10.17 13.42
C GLY A 322 8.21 8.90 12.63
N GLU A 323 8.55 7.85 13.35
CA GLU A 323 8.64 6.49 12.80
C GLU A 323 7.26 6.05 12.27
N GLU A 324 6.97 6.23 11.00
CA GLU A 324 5.85 5.53 10.36
C GLU A 324 6.16 4.02 10.34
N GLU A 325 5.70 3.31 11.37
CA GLU A 325 5.48 1.88 11.23
C GLU A 325 4.33 1.69 10.23
N PHE A 326 4.67 1.36 8.99
CA PHE A 326 3.71 0.79 8.04
C PHE A 326 3.24 -0.58 8.58
N ASN A 327 2.31 -0.53 9.51
CA ASN A 327 1.68 -1.68 10.16
C ASN A 327 0.56 -2.28 9.32
#